data_56d6aec7972210d3df61a7cf7968b55f
#
_entry.id   56d6aec7972210d3df61a7cf7968b55f
#
_cell.length_a   1.000
_cell.length_b   1.000
_cell.length_c   1.000
_cell.angle_alpha   90.00
_cell.angle_beta   90.00
_cell.angle_gamma   90.00
#
_symmetry.space_group_name_H-M   'P 1'
#
loop_
_entity.id
_entity.type
_entity.pdbx_description
1 polymer ?
#
loop_
_entity_poly.entity_id
_entity_poly.type
_entity_poly.pdbx_seq_one_letter_code
_entity_poly.pdbx_strand_id
1 'polypeptide(L)' 'MTATEFRDKKTREIQELFEKLSSLEESRFSPEMRDRLFRTYQRQIERLTAVLDNPALERLVLLEAVLV' A
#
# COMPACT_ATOMS: atom_id res chain seq x y z
N MET A 1 0.42 -9.00 16.57
CA MET A 1 -0.32 -8.49 15.39
C MET A 1 -0.98 -9.66 14.67
N THR A 2 -2.27 -9.58 14.41
CA THR A 2 -2.97 -10.61 13.64
C THR A 2 -2.74 -10.41 12.14
N ALA A 3 -3.04 -11.44 11.33
CA ALA A 3 -2.94 -11.33 9.87
C ALA A 3 -3.94 -10.30 9.33
N THR A 4 -5.13 -10.23 9.93
CA THR A 4 -6.15 -9.23 9.56
C THR A 4 -5.66 -7.81 9.83
N GLU A 5 -5.08 -7.57 11.00
CA GLU A 5 -4.50 -6.27 11.35
C GLU A 5 -3.35 -5.89 10.42
N PHE A 6 -2.50 -6.85 10.09
CA PHE A 6 -1.41 -6.65 9.14
C PHE A 6 -1.94 -6.25 7.76
N ARG A 7 -2.93 -6.97 7.26
CA ARG A 7 -3.57 -6.66 5.98
C ARG A 7 -4.18 -5.26 5.98
N ASP A 8 -4.91 -4.91 7.03
CA ASP A 8 -5.57 -3.61 7.14
C ASP A 8 -4.54 -2.48 7.22
N LYS A 9 -3.43 -2.68 7.94
CA LYS A 9 -2.34 -1.73 8.01
C LYS A 9 -1.71 -1.49 6.64
N LYS A 10 -1.44 -2.55 5.89
CA LYS A 10 -0.86 -2.45 4.54
C LYS A 10 -1.83 -1.79 3.56
N THR A 11 -3.11 -2.07 3.67
CA THR A 11 -4.14 -1.41 2.87
C THR A 11 -4.18 0.09 3.12
N ARG A 12 -4.08 0.51 4.39
CA ARG A 12 -4.00 1.93 4.74
C ARG A 12 -2.75 2.60 4.19
N GLU A 13 -1.61 1.93 4.27
CA GLU A 13 -0.35 2.45 3.71
C GLU A 13 -0.48 2.70 2.20
N ILE A 14 -1.13 1.80 1.47
CA ILE A 14 -1.41 1.98 0.04
C ILE A 14 -2.31 3.19 -0.19
N GLN A 15 -3.37 3.33 0.58
CA GLN A 15 -4.28 4.47 0.48
C GLN A 15 -3.56 5.80 0.71
N GLU A 16 -2.70 5.86 1.72
CA GLU A 16 -1.89 7.04 2.01
C GLU A 16 -0.95 7.38 0.85
N LEU A 17 -0.36 6.37 0.20
CA LEU A 17 0.49 6.58 -0.96
C LEU A 17 -0.31 7.11 -2.17
N PHE A 18 -1.52 6.62 -2.40
CA PHE A 18 -2.40 7.15 -3.44
C PHE A 18 -2.79 8.60 -3.17
N GLU A 19 -3.05 8.97 -1.92
CA GLU A 19 -3.31 10.35 -1.53
C GLU A 19 -2.10 11.25 -1.82
N LYS A 20 -0.90 10.78 -1.51
CA LYS A 20 0.34 11.49 -1.82
C LYS A 20 0.53 11.66 -3.34
N LEU A 21 0.23 10.63 -4.13
CA LEU A 21 0.28 10.73 -5.58
C LEU A 21 -0.70 11.78 -6.12
N SER A 22 -1.91 11.80 -5.60
CA SER A 22 -2.91 12.80 -5.99
C SER A 22 -2.44 14.22 -5.63
N SER A 23 -1.78 14.39 -4.50
CA SER A 23 -1.24 15.67 -4.06
C SER A 23 -0.08 16.17 -4.94
N LEU A 24 0.63 15.29 -5.62
CA LEU A 24 1.74 15.67 -6.48
C LEU A 24 1.30 16.56 -7.65
N GLU A 25 0.10 16.36 -8.16
CA GLU A 25 -0.45 17.17 -9.26
C GLU A 25 -0.71 18.62 -8.84
N GLU A 26 -1.05 18.80 -7.56
CA GLU A 26 -1.34 20.11 -6.97
C GLU A 26 -0.10 20.77 -6.35
N SER A 27 1.01 20.05 -6.29
CA SER A 27 2.22 20.51 -5.64
C SER A 27 3.02 21.48 -6.53
N ARG A 28 3.82 22.33 -5.87
CA ARG A 28 4.71 23.28 -6.56
C ARG A 28 6.07 22.67 -6.93
N PHE A 29 6.18 21.36 -6.93
CA PHE A 29 7.41 20.69 -7.32
C PHE A 29 7.70 20.84 -8.82
N SER A 30 8.98 20.87 -9.17
CA SER A 30 9.38 20.82 -10.58
C SER A 30 8.90 19.52 -11.23
N PRO A 31 8.71 19.50 -12.56
CA PRO A 31 8.35 18.26 -13.27
C PRO A 31 9.29 17.09 -12.97
N GLU A 32 10.58 17.35 -12.86
CA GLU A 32 11.59 16.33 -12.56
C GLU A 32 11.39 15.74 -11.15
N MET A 33 11.13 16.59 -10.17
CA MET A 33 10.88 16.16 -8.81
C MET A 33 9.59 15.37 -8.71
N ARG A 34 8.54 15.81 -9.40
CA ARG A 34 7.26 15.07 -9.45
C ARG A 34 7.44 13.69 -10.04
N ASP A 35 8.21 13.55 -11.11
CA ASP A 35 8.48 12.25 -11.73
C ASP A 35 9.22 11.31 -10.78
N ARG A 36 10.20 11.83 -10.04
CA ARG A 36 10.94 11.03 -9.05
C ARG A 36 10.04 10.55 -7.93
N LEU A 37 9.22 11.44 -7.39
CA LEU A 37 8.29 11.10 -6.31
C LEU A 37 7.22 10.13 -6.79
N PHE A 38 6.70 10.34 -7.99
CA PHE A 38 5.74 9.42 -8.61
C PHE A 38 6.31 8.01 -8.71
N ARG A 39 7.52 7.85 -9.23
CA ARG A 39 8.18 6.54 -9.36
C ARG A 39 8.43 5.90 -8.00
N THR A 40 8.85 6.69 -7.01
CA THR A 40 9.11 6.20 -5.66
C THR A 40 7.84 5.67 -5.02
N TYR A 41 6.75 6.43 -5.08
CA TYR A 41 5.47 6.01 -4.52
C TYR A 41 4.88 4.82 -5.27
N GLN A 42 5.01 4.81 -6.58
CA GLN A 42 4.55 3.68 -7.40
C GLN A 42 5.25 2.38 -7.02
N ARG A 43 6.57 2.41 -6.82
CA ARG A 43 7.33 1.23 -6.35
C ARG A 43 6.86 0.75 -4.99
N GLN A 44 6.61 1.68 -4.07
CA GLN A 44 6.11 1.33 -2.74
C GLN A 44 4.73 0.68 -2.82
N ILE A 45 3.85 1.22 -3.64
CA ILE A 45 2.51 0.65 -3.88
C ILE A 45 2.63 -0.76 -4.46
N GLU A 46 3.50 -0.97 -5.44
CA GLU A 46 3.73 -2.28 -6.04
C GLU A 46 4.21 -3.31 -5.02
N ARG A 47 5.15 -2.92 -4.14
CA ARG A 47 5.64 -3.79 -3.07
C ARG A 47 4.55 -4.16 -2.07
N LEU A 48 3.77 -3.18 -1.65
CA LEU A 48 2.67 -3.42 -0.72
C LEU A 48 1.58 -4.27 -1.34
N THR A 49 1.25 -4.03 -2.61
CA THR A 49 0.29 -4.83 -3.35
C THR A 49 0.75 -6.27 -3.47
N ALA A 50 2.04 -6.50 -3.75
CA ALA A 50 2.60 -7.84 -3.80
C ALA A 50 2.49 -8.58 -2.46
N VAL A 51 2.68 -7.88 -1.35
CA VAL A 51 2.50 -8.44 -0.01
C VAL A 51 1.04 -8.84 0.22
N LEU A 52 0.09 -7.98 -0.17
CA LEU A 52 -1.34 -8.26 -0.01
C LEU A 52 -1.82 -9.39 -0.92
N ASP A 53 -1.23 -9.54 -2.09
CA ASP A 53 -1.58 -10.61 -3.05
C ASP A 53 -0.96 -11.96 -2.69
N ASN A 54 -0.17 -12.04 -1.63
CA ASN A 54 0.44 -13.28 -1.20
C ASN A 54 -0.62 -14.26 -0.71
N PRO A 55 -0.73 -15.46 -1.31
CA PRO A 55 -1.73 -16.46 -0.90
C PRO A 55 -1.58 -16.90 0.56
N ALA A 56 -0.38 -16.88 1.12
CA ALA A 56 -0.15 -17.23 2.52
C ALA A 56 -0.84 -16.25 3.47
N LEU A 57 -0.83 -14.96 3.16
CA LEU A 57 -1.52 -13.94 3.96
C LEU A 57 -3.03 -14.17 3.93
N GLU A 58 -3.60 -14.43 2.76
CA GLU A 58 -5.02 -14.70 2.60
C GLU A 58 -5.45 -15.93 3.42
N ARG A 59 -4.66 -17.01 3.39
CA ARG A 59 -4.92 -18.20 4.20
C ARG A 59 -4.91 -17.91 5.69
N LEU A 60 -3.95 -17.09 6.16
CA LEU A 60 -3.87 -16.72 7.57
C LEU A 60 -5.08 -15.90 8.00
N VAL A 61 -5.53 -14.97 7.16
CA VAL A 61 -6.73 -14.17 7.44
C VAL A 61 -7.97 -15.07 7.53
N LEU A 62 -8.12 -16.02 6.61
CA LEU A 62 -9.21 -16.98 6.63
C LEU A 62 -9.19 -17.87 7.88
N LEU A 63 -8.01 -18.33 8.29
CA LEU A 63 -7.85 -19.09 9.52
C LEU A 63 -8.27 -18.31 10.76
N GLU A 64 -7.89 -17.06 10.86
CA GLU A 64 -8.32 -16.19 11.96
C GLU A 64 -9.83 -16.03 12.01
N ALA A 65 -10.48 -15.88 10.87
CA ALA A 65 -11.93 -15.76 10.78
C ALA A 65 -12.64 -17.03 11.24
N VAL A 66 -12.07 -18.20 10.99
CA VAL A 66 -12.63 -19.50 11.41
C VAL A 66 -12.41 -19.75 12.90
N LEU A 67 -11.32 -19.27 13.48
CA LEU A 67 -10.96 -19.49 14.89
C LEU A 67 -11.68 -18.53 15.85
N VAL A 68 -12.29 -17.49 15.33
CA VAL A 68 -13.12 -16.57 16.11
C VAL A 68 -14.56 -17.06 16.12
#